data_569dee8734936048577e5f88ec9c6adc
#
_entry.id   569dee8734936048577e5f88ec9c6adc
#
_cell.length_a   1.000
_cell.length_b   1.000
_cell.length_c   1.000
_cell.angle_alpha   90.00
_cell.angle_beta   90.00
_cell.angle_gamma   90.00
#
_symmetry.space_group_name_H-M   'P 1'
#
loop_
_entity.id
_entity.type
_entity.pdbx_description
1 polymer ?
#
loop_
_entity_poly.entity_id
_entity_poly.type
_entity_poly.pdbx_seq_one_letter_code
_entity_poly.pdbx_strand_id
1 'polypeptide(L)'
;MKEFVISDAQTEKAALVGLITQTQNERKTNEYLDELAFLAETAGAEVVKRFTQKMDYPNTVTYVGKGKLQEIKEYLLQKKEEEGEEVGMVIFDDELSAKQIRNIEKELNVKILDRTSLILDIFAMRAQTANAKTQVELAQYKYMLPRLQRLWTHLERQGGGSGAGGGKGSVGLRGPGETQLEMDRRIILNRMALLKQRLAEIDTQKSTQRKNRGRLIRVALVGYTNVGKSTLMNLLAKSEVFAENKLFATLDTTVRKVIIAVSYTHLRAHE
;
A
#
# COMPACT_ATOMS: atom_id res chain seq x y z
N MET A 1 -6.09 -38.68 -15.57
CA MET A 1 -5.76 -37.24 -15.58
C MET A 1 -6.80 -36.56 -14.74
N LYS A 2 -6.43 -36.03 -13.56
CA LYS A 2 -7.34 -35.23 -12.76
C LYS A 2 -7.25 -33.82 -13.31
N GLU A 3 -8.32 -33.32 -13.89
CA GLU A 3 -8.46 -31.91 -14.25
C GLU A 3 -8.37 -31.08 -12.97
N PHE A 4 -7.33 -30.25 -12.87
CA PHE A 4 -7.30 -29.18 -11.89
C PHE A 4 -8.33 -28.13 -12.34
N VAL A 5 -9.49 -28.15 -11.71
CA VAL A 5 -10.42 -27.02 -11.78
C VAL A 5 -9.69 -25.86 -11.08
N ILE A 6 -9.20 -24.92 -11.88
CA ILE A 6 -8.80 -23.61 -11.39
C ILE A 6 -10.11 -23.00 -10.89
N SER A 7 -10.29 -22.94 -9.57
CA SER A 7 -11.39 -22.19 -8.98
C SER A 7 -11.29 -20.77 -9.53
N ASP A 8 -12.35 -20.30 -10.18
CA ASP A 8 -12.48 -18.89 -10.53
C ASP A 8 -12.19 -18.08 -9.26
N ALA A 9 -11.07 -17.38 -9.26
CA ALA A 9 -10.76 -16.45 -8.19
C ALA A 9 -11.85 -15.37 -8.24
N GLN A 10 -12.84 -15.49 -7.36
CA GLN A 10 -13.91 -14.49 -7.25
C GLN A 10 -13.23 -13.15 -6.99
N THR A 11 -13.49 -12.20 -7.87
CA THR A 11 -12.98 -10.83 -7.76
C THR A 11 -13.47 -10.26 -6.43
N GLU A 12 -12.58 -9.88 -5.53
CA GLU A 12 -12.98 -9.31 -4.24
C GLU A 12 -13.70 -7.96 -4.47
N LYS A 13 -14.91 -7.83 -3.92
CA LYS A 13 -15.70 -6.59 -4.01
C LYS A 13 -15.29 -5.61 -2.93
N ALA A 14 -15.14 -4.34 -3.31
CA ALA A 14 -14.67 -3.26 -2.44
C ALA A 14 -15.64 -2.07 -2.44
N ALA A 15 -15.83 -1.47 -1.27
CA ALA A 15 -16.45 -0.15 -1.14
C ALA A 15 -15.36 0.90 -0.83
N LEU A 16 -15.50 2.10 -1.40
CA LEU A 16 -14.56 3.20 -1.19
C LEU A 16 -15.15 4.25 -0.26
N VAL A 17 -14.29 4.86 0.56
CA VAL A 17 -14.68 5.90 1.51
C VAL A 17 -13.75 7.10 1.40
N GLY A 18 -14.31 8.29 1.18
CA GLY A 18 -13.58 9.56 1.12
C GLY A 18 -14.19 10.65 1.98
N LEU A 19 -13.39 11.59 2.47
CA LEU A 19 -13.85 12.75 3.20
C LEU A 19 -13.75 14.02 2.36
N ILE A 20 -14.81 14.84 2.46
CA ILE A 20 -14.83 16.22 1.96
C ILE A 20 -14.49 17.12 3.15
N THR A 21 -13.36 17.81 3.09
CA THR A 21 -12.87 18.68 4.16
C THR A 21 -12.74 20.13 3.68
N GLN A 22 -12.37 21.04 4.58
CA GLN A 22 -12.10 22.42 4.19
C GLN A 22 -10.95 22.57 3.18
N THR A 23 -9.96 21.66 3.22
CA THR A 23 -8.80 21.66 2.32
C THR A 23 -9.02 20.81 1.07
N GLN A 24 -10.00 19.92 1.08
CA GLN A 24 -10.32 18.98 0.02
C GLN A 24 -11.81 19.08 -0.34
N ASN A 25 -12.10 19.88 -1.37
CA ASN A 25 -13.47 20.08 -1.83
C ASN A 25 -14.02 18.80 -2.50
N GLU A 26 -15.34 18.78 -2.73
CA GLU A 26 -16.04 17.63 -3.29
C GLU A 26 -15.47 17.18 -4.65
N ARG A 27 -15.09 18.11 -5.52
CA ARG A 27 -14.48 17.81 -6.81
C ARG A 27 -13.17 17.04 -6.65
N LYS A 28 -12.27 17.52 -5.79
CA LYS A 28 -11.00 16.84 -5.49
C LYS A 28 -11.21 15.49 -4.83
N THR A 29 -12.17 15.37 -3.92
CA THR A 29 -12.51 14.10 -3.29
C THR A 29 -12.97 13.08 -4.34
N ASN A 30 -13.77 13.49 -5.31
CA ASN A 30 -14.21 12.60 -6.40
C ASN A 30 -13.03 12.21 -7.30
N GLU A 31 -12.14 13.15 -7.67
CA GLU A 31 -10.92 12.86 -8.43
C GLU A 31 -10.02 11.84 -7.69
N TYR A 32 -9.87 11.96 -6.36
CA TYR A 32 -9.11 11.02 -5.54
C TYR A 32 -9.79 9.65 -5.42
N LEU A 33 -11.12 9.62 -5.31
CA LEU A 33 -11.88 8.36 -5.32
C LEU A 33 -11.85 7.68 -6.69
N ASP A 34 -11.77 8.43 -7.79
CA ASP A 34 -11.57 7.87 -9.14
C ASP A 34 -10.19 7.20 -9.24
N GLU A 35 -9.14 7.86 -8.72
CA GLU A 35 -7.80 7.27 -8.65
C GLU A 35 -7.78 6.04 -7.73
N LEU A 36 -8.43 6.12 -6.56
CA LEU A 36 -8.52 5.00 -5.62
C LEU A 36 -9.27 3.81 -6.22
N ALA A 37 -10.33 4.04 -7.00
CA ALA A 37 -11.03 3.00 -7.74
C ALA A 37 -10.10 2.32 -8.74
N PHE A 38 -9.33 3.10 -9.50
CA PHE A 38 -8.36 2.55 -10.45
C PHE A 38 -7.21 1.79 -9.76
N LEU A 39 -6.80 2.21 -8.55
CA LEU A 39 -5.86 1.45 -7.71
C LEU A 39 -6.47 0.11 -7.27
N ALA A 40 -7.73 0.10 -6.80
CA ALA A 40 -8.43 -1.10 -6.38
C ALA A 40 -8.57 -2.10 -7.54
N GLU A 41 -8.98 -1.65 -8.72
CA GLU A 41 -9.03 -2.46 -9.95
C GLU A 41 -7.64 -3.01 -10.33
N THR A 42 -6.59 -2.19 -10.19
CA THR A 42 -5.20 -2.63 -10.43
C THR A 42 -4.78 -3.74 -9.46
N ALA A 43 -5.30 -3.72 -8.23
CA ALA A 43 -5.11 -4.77 -7.23
C ALA A 43 -6.01 -6.00 -7.45
N GLY A 44 -6.92 -5.95 -8.42
CA GLY A 44 -7.83 -7.05 -8.74
C GLY A 44 -9.15 -7.01 -7.96
N ALA A 45 -9.48 -5.88 -7.33
CA ALA A 45 -10.76 -5.69 -6.66
C ALA A 45 -11.78 -4.98 -7.57
N GLU A 46 -13.06 -5.30 -7.42
CA GLU A 46 -14.17 -4.63 -8.08
C GLU A 46 -14.79 -3.58 -7.15
N VAL A 47 -14.89 -2.34 -7.60
CA VAL A 47 -15.47 -1.27 -6.79
C VAL A 47 -16.98 -1.21 -7.01
N VAL A 48 -17.75 -1.54 -5.97
CA VAL A 48 -19.23 -1.61 -6.04
C VAL A 48 -19.92 -0.35 -5.52
N LYS A 49 -19.30 0.41 -4.61
CA LYS A 49 -19.91 1.63 -4.02
C LYS A 49 -18.85 2.61 -3.57
N ARG A 50 -19.19 3.89 -3.64
CA ARG A 50 -18.41 5.00 -3.09
C ARG A 50 -19.22 5.72 -2.03
N PHE A 51 -18.61 5.99 -0.89
CA PHE A 51 -19.18 6.75 0.21
C PHE A 51 -18.39 8.02 0.42
N THR A 52 -19.06 9.14 0.55
CA THR A 52 -18.44 10.41 0.90
C THR A 52 -19.13 11.01 2.12
N GLN A 53 -18.36 11.74 2.92
CA GLN A 53 -18.90 12.50 4.04
C GLN A 53 -18.21 13.86 4.12
N LYS A 54 -18.99 14.90 4.37
CA LYS A 54 -18.46 16.24 4.62
C LYS A 54 -18.20 16.39 6.12
N MET A 55 -16.94 16.68 6.46
CA MET A 55 -16.48 16.91 7.85
C MET A 55 -15.33 17.90 7.82
N ASP A 56 -15.20 18.74 8.83
CA ASP A 56 -14.07 19.67 8.95
C ASP A 56 -12.74 18.92 9.22
N TYR A 57 -12.81 17.87 10.05
CA TYR A 57 -11.67 17.04 10.41
C TYR A 57 -12.08 15.56 10.47
N PRO A 58 -11.20 14.62 10.13
CA PRO A 58 -11.45 13.19 10.30
C PRO A 58 -11.74 12.84 11.76
N ASN A 59 -12.67 11.93 11.99
CA ASN A 59 -12.94 11.44 13.34
C ASN A 59 -11.74 10.63 13.86
N THR A 60 -11.29 10.94 15.07
CA THR A 60 -10.12 10.31 15.70
C THR A 60 -10.33 8.84 16.08
N VAL A 61 -11.58 8.37 16.11
CA VAL A 61 -11.95 7.00 16.51
C VAL A 61 -12.26 6.12 15.29
N THR A 62 -13.01 6.65 14.32
CA THR A 62 -13.58 5.87 13.20
C THR A 62 -13.36 6.50 11.84
N TYR A 63 -12.54 7.58 11.75
CA TYR A 63 -12.28 8.35 10.54
C TYR A 63 -13.53 9.09 10.02
N VAL A 64 -14.65 8.40 9.81
CA VAL A 64 -15.97 8.95 9.48
C VAL A 64 -16.84 9.07 10.72
N GLY A 65 -17.95 9.81 10.61
CA GLY A 65 -18.95 9.92 11.67
C GLY A 65 -19.70 8.60 11.89
N LYS A 66 -20.26 8.41 13.08
CA LYS A 66 -21.00 7.18 13.44
C LYS A 66 -22.16 6.88 12.48
N GLY A 67 -22.92 7.91 12.06
CA GLY A 67 -24.02 7.73 11.12
C GLY A 67 -23.56 7.22 9.75
N LYS A 68 -22.43 7.73 9.23
CA LYS A 68 -21.85 7.25 7.98
C LYS A 68 -21.33 5.82 8.12
N LEU A 69 -20.73 5.50 9.25
CA LEU A 69 -20.26 4.13 9.51
C LEU A 69 -21.44 3.14 9.55
N GLN A 70 -22.56 3.55 10.14
CA GLN A 70 -23.78 2.76 10.16
C GLN A 70 -24.37 2.58 8.75
N GLU A 71 -24.40 3.64 7.94
CA GLU A 71 -24.82 3.58 6.53
C GLU A 71 -23.98 2.58 5.72
N ILE A 72 -22.66 2.59 5.92
CA ILE A 72 -21.77 1.62 5.27
C ILE A 72 -22.12 0.21 5.72
N LYS A 73 -22.31 -0.01 7.03
CA LYS A 73 -22.67 -1.31 7.60
C LYS A 73 -23.97 -1.86 7.04
N GLU A 74 -25.01 -1.02 6.99
CA GLU A 74 -26.32 -1.38 6.43
C GLU A 74 -26.21 -1.76 4.96
N TYR A 75 -25.45 -1.00 4.17
CA TYR A 75 -25.19 -1.34 2.77
C TYR A 75 -24.50 -2.69 2.60
N LEU A 76 -23.46 -2.98 3.42
CA LEU A 76 -22.75 -4.26 3.37
C LEU A 76 -23.65 -5.45 3.69
N LEU A 77 -24.55 -5.29 4.70
CA LEU A 77 -25.52 -6.31 5.10
C LEU A 77 -26.58 -6.51 4.01
N GLN A 78 -27.12 -5.42 3.47
CA GLN A 78 -28.14 -5.47 2.42
C GLN A 78 -27.60 -6.20 1.17
N LYS A 79 -26.39 -5.88 0.73
CA LYS A 79 -25.75 -6.56 -0.40
C LYS A 79 -25.59 -8.06 -0.19
N LYS A 80 -25.23 -8.45 1.02
CA LYS A 80 -25.07 -9.86 1.39
C LYS A 80 -26.40 -10.61 1.44
N GLU A 81 -27.47 -9.97 1.97
CA GLU A 81 -28.77 -10.60 2.16
C GLU A 81 -29.63 -10.63 0.89
N GLU A 82 -29.65 -9.52 0.13
CA GLU A 82 -30.56 -9.39 -1.03
C GLU A 82 -29.94 -9.92 -2.33
N GLU A 83 -28.63 -9.71 -2.53
CA GLU A 83 -27.97 -10.06 -3.80
C GLU A 83 -27.05 -11.28 -3.65
N GLY A 84 -26.82 -11.80 -2.44
CA GLY A 84 -25.86 -12.88 -2.19
C GLY A 84 -24.41 -12.46 -2.47
N GLU A 85 -24.17 -11.16 -2.60
CA GLU A 85 -22.88 -10.58 -2.94
C GLU A 85 -22.16 -10.13 -1.68
N GLU A 86 -21.02 -10.75 -1.37
CA GLU A 86 -20.21 -10.35 -0.23
C GLU A 86 -19.20 -9.26 -0.63
N VAL A 87 -19.36 -8.05 -0.05
CA VAL A 87 -18.36 -6.99 -0.14
C VAL A 87 -17.30 -7.25 0.93
N GLY A 88 -16.18 -7.83 0.52
CA GLY A 88 -15.15 -8.34 1.43
C GLY A 88 -14.27 -7.25 2.04
N MET A 89 -14.22 -6.04 1.46
CA MET A 89 -13.34 -4.98 1.95
C MET A 89 -13.92 -3.57 1.81
N VAL A 90 -13.43 -2.67 2.68
CA VAL A 90 -13.68 -1.22 2.59
C VAL A 90 -12.34 -0.50 2.54
N ILE A 91 -12.16 0.37 1.55
CA ILE A 91 -10.92 1.09 1.29
C ILE A 91 -11.12 2.58 1.55
N PHE A 92 -10.28 3.15 2.40
CA PHE A 92 -10.30 4.56 2.76
C PHE A 92 -9.25 5.33 1.96
N ASP A 93 -9.60 6.52 1.49
CA ASP A 93 -8.73 7.35 0.65
C ASP A 93 -7.52 7.93 1.40
N ASP A 94 -7.64 8.13 2.71
CA ASP A 94 -6.57 8.62 3.57
C ASP A 94 -5.90 7.51 4.38
N GLU A 95 -4.75 7.84 4.98
CA GLU A 95 -4.04 6.94 5.89
C GLU A 95 -4.77 6.84 7.24
N LEU A 96 -5.09 5.62 7.65
CA LEU A 96 -5.77 5.33 8.91
C LEU A 96 -4.77 5.02 10.04
N SER A 97 -5.07 5.47 11.23
CA SER A 97 -4.36 5.03 12.43
C SER A 97 -4.76 3.60 12.82
N ALA A 98 -3.88 2.87 13.52
CA ALA A 98 -4.18 1.52 14.01
C ALA A 98 -5.45 1.45 14.86
N LYS A 99 -5.77 2.52 15.61
CA LYS A 99 -7.00 2.60 16.41
C LYS A 99 -8.24 2.69 15.52
N GLN A 100 -8.18 3.52 14.48
CA GLN A 100 -9.29 3.67 13.53
C GLN A 100 -9.54 2.37 12.79
N ILE A 101 -8.51 1.74 12.22
CA ILE A 101 -8.63 0.45 11.51
C ILE A 101 -9.37 -0.55 12.39
N ARG A 102 -8.89 -0.81 13.62
CA ARG A 102 -9.51 -1.78 14.54
C ARG A 102 -10.95 -1.46 14.88
N ASN A 103 -11.25 -0.18 15.15
CA ASN A 103 -12.61 0.20 15.50
C ASN A 103 -13.56 0.01 14.33
N ILE A 104 -13.12 0.35 13.13
CA ILE A 104 -13.90 0.18 11.90
C ILE A 104 -14.06 -1.31 11.58
N GLU A 105 -12.99 -2.12 11.65
CA GLU A 105 -13.06 -3.58 11.46
C GLU A 105 -14.05 -4.24 12.41
N LYS A 106 -14.03 -3.84 13.70
CA LYS A 106 -14.95 -4.35 14.71
C LYS A 106 -16.41 -4.02 14.39
N GLU A 107 -16.67 -2.84 13.85
CA GLU A 107 -18.03 -2.39 13.53
C GLU A 107 -18.55 -2.97 12.21
N LEU A 108 -17.72 -3.03 11.18
CA LEU A 108 -18.11 -3.47 9.84
C LEU A 108 -17.91 -4.97 9.61
N ASN A 109 -17.03 -5.62 10.37
CA ASN A 109 -16.67 -7.03 10.24
C ASN A 109 -16.19 -7.42 8.83
N VAL A 110 -15.49 -6.51 8.15
CA VAL A 110 -14.86 -6.72 6.84
C VAL A 110 -13.43 -6.21 6.87
N LYS A 111 -12.62 -6.61 5.89
CA LYS A 111 -11.23 -6.15 5.74
C LYS A 111 -11.19 -4.63 5.49
N ILE A 112 -10.40 -3.92 6.28
CA ILE A 112 -10.21 -2.48 6.13
C ILE A 112 -8.82 -2.20 5.58
N LEU A 113 -8.79 -1.47 4.47
CA LEU A 113 -7.56 -0.98 3.86
C LEU A 113 -7.57 0.55 3.85
N ASP A 114 -6.39 1.13 3.88
CA ASP A 114 -6.18 2.52 3.54
C ASP A 114 -5.40 2.64 2.23
N ARG A 115 -5.31 3.84 1.66
CA ARG A 115 -4.62 4.09 0.40
C ARG A 115 -3.18 3.58 0.42
N THR A 116 -2.47 3.75 1.52
CA THR A 116 -1.07 3.34 1.65
C THR A 116 -0.94 1.81 1.65
N SER A 117 -1.79 1.09 2.38
CA SER A 117 -1.77 -0.38 2.39
C SER A 117 -2.12 -0.97 1.02
N LEU A 118 -3.12 -0.40 0.33
CA LEU A 118 -3.47 -0.82 -1.03
C LEU A 118 -2.31 -0.64 -2.02
N ILE A 119 -1.61 0.50 -1.98
CA ILE A 119 -0.43 0.75 -2.82
C ILE A 119 0.69 -0.24 -2.50
N LEU A 120 0.93 -0.54 -1.22
CA LEU A 120 1.94 -1.52 -0.81
C LEU A 120 1.59 -2.94 -1.29
N ASP A 121 0.32 -3.31 -1.30
CA ASP A 121 -0.14 -4.60 -1.83
C ASP A 121 0.06 -4.66 -3.36
N ILE A 122 -0.26 -3.59 -4.09
CA ILE A 122 0.04 -3.50 -5.53
C ILE A 122 1.55 -3.64 -5.78
N PHE A 123 2.38 -2.96 -4.98
CA PHE A 123 3.84 -3.07 -5.10
C PHE A 123 4.33 -4.49 -4.82
N ALA A 124 3.76 -5.18 -3.84
CA ALA A 124 4.11 -6.57 -3.53
C ALA A 124 3.79 -7.51 -4.70
N MET A 125 2.64 -7.33 -5.36
CA MET A 125 2.25 -8.09 -6.54
C MET A 125 3.13 -7.79 -7.77
N ARG A 126 3.57 -6.53 -7.93
CA ARG A 126 4.33 -6.07 -9.11
C ARG A 126 5.83 -6.19 -8.97
N ALA A 127 6.38 -6.42 -7.79
CA ALA A 127 7.80 -6.55 -7.55
C ALA A 127 8.35 -7.86 -8.18
N GLN A 128 9.13 -7.76 -9.25
CA GLN A 128 9.73 -8.89 -9.95
C GLN A 128 11.16 -9.16 -9.47
N THR A 129 11.97 -8.12 -9.31
CA THR A 129 13.36 -8.26 -8.94
C THR A 129 13.53 -8.49 -7.43
N ALA A 130 14.63 -9.16 -7.04
CA ALA A 130 14.98 -9.34 -5.63
C ALA A 130 15.13 -8.00 -4.89
N ASN A 131 15.62 -6.96 -5.59
CA ASN A 131 15.74 -5.61 -5.04
C ASN A 131 14.36 -5.00 -4.75
N ALA A 132 13.44 -5.02 -5.73
CA ALA A 132 12.09 -4.50 -5.55
C ALA A 132 11.34 -5.26 -4.44
N LYS A 133 11.41 -6.59 -4.42
CA LYS A 133 10.81 -7.41 -3.35
C LYS A 133 11.34 -7.02 -1.97
N THR A 134 12.66 -6.85 -1.83
CA THR A 134 13.27 -6.44 -0.55
C THR A 134 12.86 -5.03 -0.13
N GLN A 135 12.74 -4.09 -1.09
CA GLN A 135 12.28 -2.73 -0.81
C GLN A 135 10.82 -2.70 -0.37
N VAL A 136 9.94 -3.43 -1.06
CA VAL A 136 8.52 -3.51 -0.75
C VAL A 136 8.31 -4.18 0.62
N GLU A 137 8.99 -5.31 0.88
CA GLU A 137 8.92 -5.99 2.17
C GLU A 137 9.34 -5.06 3.32
N LEU A 138 10.44 -4.32 3.13
CA LEU A 138 10.87 -3.33 4.13
C LEU A 138 9.84 -2.20 4.32
N ALA A 139 9.21 -1.73 3.24
CA ALA A 139 8.17 -0.71 3.31
C ALA A 139 6.92 -1.21 4.05
N GLN A 140 6.49 -2.45 3.80
CA GLN A 140 5.39 -3.10 4.52
C GLN A 140 5.68 -3.21 6.02
N TYR A 141 6.86 -3.66 6.42
CA TYR A 141 7.23 -3.70 7.84
C TYR A 141 7.28 -2.31 8.48
N LYS A 142 7.81 -1.29 7.78
CA LYS A 142 7.79 0.10 8.27
C LYS A 142 6.37 0.64 8.48
N TYR A 143 5.46 0.28 7.59
CA TYR A 143 4.05 0.66 7.67
C TYR A 143 3.33 -0.06 8.81
N MET A 144 3.59 -1.36 8.99
CA MET A 144 2.95 -2.20 10.01
C MET A 144 3.47 -1.93 11.42
N LEU A 145 4.79 -1.68 11.58
CA LEU A 145 5.42 -1.60 12.90
C LEU A 145 4.77 -0.57 13.85
N PRO A 146 4.47 0.68 13.46
CA PRO A 146 3.80 1.64 14.34
C PRO A 146 2.37 1.22 14.70
N ARG A 147 1.71 0.47 13.82
CA ARG A 147 0.36 -0.05 14.01
C ARG A 147 0.34 -1.18 15.03
N LEU A 148 1.28 -2.09 14.96
CA LEU A 148 1.47 -3.17 15.92
C LEU A 148 1.88 -2.64 17.31
N GLN A 149 2.79 -1.67 17.39
CA GLN A 149 3.23 -1.09 18.67
C GLN A 149 2.06 -0.50 19.47
N ARG A 150 1.13 0.17 18.81
CA ARG A 150 -0.07 0.71 19.49
C ARG A 150 -1.06 -0.39 19.91
N LEU A 151 -1.08 -1.50 19.21
CA LEU A 151 -1.84 -2.69 19.64
C LEU A 151 -1.23 -3.28 20.91
N TRP A 152 0.08 -3.41 20.96
CA TRP A 152 0.81 -3.97 22.10
C TRP A 152 0.61 -3.14 23.36
N THR A 153 0.79 -1.82 23.32
CA THR A 153 0.57 -0.93 24.46
C THR A 153 -0.87 -0.95 24.97
N HIS A 154 -1.85 -1.22 24.12
CA HIS A 154 -3.25 -1.34 24.53
C HIS A 154 -3.52 -2.68 25.23
N LEU A 155 -2.94 -3.77 24.75
CA LEU A 155 -3.05 -5.09 25.38
C LEU A 155 -2.37 -5.12 26.75
N GLU A 156 -1.21 -4.46 26.89
CA GLU A 156 -0.53 -4.27 28.18
C GLU A 156 -1.42 -3.55 29.19
N ARG A 157 -2.13 -2.49 28.79
CA ARG A 157 -3.08 -1.77 29.65
C ARG A 157 -4.32 -2.58 30.02
N GLN A 158 -4.80 -3.46 29.14
CA GLN A 158 -5.93 -4.33 29.43
C GLN A 158 -5.55 -5.54 30.31
N GLY A 159 -4.32 -6.04 30.18
CA GLY A 159 -3.82 -7.15 31.02
C GLY A 159 -3.44 -6.72 32.44
N GLY A 160 -3.21 -5.43 32.68
CA GLY A 160 -2.83 -4.91 34.02
C GLY A 160 -4.01 -4.54 34.93
N GLY A 161 -5.26 -4.69 34.47
CA GLY A 161 -6.45 -4.18 35.15
C GLY A 161 -7.24 -5.17 36.01
N SER A 162 -6.77 -6.40 36.25
CA SER A 162 -7.51 -7.38 37.05
C SER A 162 -6.70 -7.84 38.26
N GLY A 163 -6.75 -7.07 39.33
CA GLY A 163 -6.08 -7.44 40.58
C GLY A 163 -6.29 -6.45 41.71
N ALA A 164 -7.55 -6.08 42.00
CA ALA A 164 -7.91 -5.51 43.29
C ALA A 164 -7.98 -6.64 44.32
N GLY A 165 -6.84 -6.97 44.95
CA GLY A 165 -6.75 -7.90 46.04
C GLY A 165 -5.41 -7.79 46.74
N GLY A 166 -5.37 -7.13 47.93
CA GLY A 166 -4.17 -6.82 48.67
C GLY A 166 -3.32 -8.05 49.01
N GLY A 167 -2.02 -7.95 48.72
CA GLY A 167 -1.00 -8.89 49.12
C GLY A 167 0.36 -8.35 48.82
N LYS A 168 1.15 -8.05 49.89
CA LYS A 168 2.55 -7.67 49.83
C LYS A 168 3.36 -8.68 49.03
N GLY A 169 4.10 -8.22 48.01
CA GLY A 169 5.23 -8.94 47.42
C GLY A 169 4.86 -9.70 46.15
N SER A 170 4.62 -9.00 45.05
CA SER A 170 4.71 -9.59 43.73
C SER A 170 5.67 -8.78 42.85
N VAL A 171 6.89 -9.28 42.78
CA VAL A 171 7.86 -8.93 41.77
C VAL A 171 7.23 -9.37 40.43
N GLY A 172 6.85 -8.35 39.63
CA GLY A 172 6.63 -8.39 38.19
C GLY A 172 6.30 -9.72 37.57
N LEU A 173 5.06 -10.23 37.72
CA LEU A 173 4.50 -11.23 36.83
C LEU A 173 4.18 -10.57 35.48
N ARG A 174 5.21 -10.51 34.61
CA ARG A 174 5.00 -10.32 33.17
C ARG A 174 4.14 -11.48 32.66
N GLY A 175 2.92 -11.19 32.29
CA GLY A 175 2.02 -12.21 31.76
C GLY A 175 2.59 -12.85 30.46
N PRO A 176 2.30 -14.11 30.16
CA PRO A 176 2.81 -14.83 28.98
C PRO A 176 2.53 -14.10 27.66
N GLY A 177 1.51 -13.24 27.59
CA GLY A 177 1.21 -12.41 26.42
C GLY A 177 2.19 -11.23 26.21
N GLU A 178 2.74 -10.66 27.27
CA GLU A 178 3.70 -9.54 27.20
C GLU A 178 5.04 -9.98 26.59
N THR A 179 5.51 -11.17 26.97
CA THR A 179 6.75 -11.75 26.41
C THR A 179 6.61 -12.12 24.94
N GLN A 180 5.45 -12.57 24.51
CA GLN A 180 5.21 -12.93 23.11
C GLN A 180 5.17 -11.70 22.21
N LEU A 181 4.51 -10.63 22.63
CA LEU A 181 4.45 -9.37 21.89
C LEU A 181 5.83 -8.70 21.77
N GLU A 182 6.64 -8.75 22.82
CA GLU A 182 8.01 -8.23 22.76
C GLU A 182 8.89 -9.08 21.83
N MET A 183 8.68 -10.38 21.81
CA MET A 183 9.35 -11.30 20.89
C MET A 183 8.96 -11.00 19.44
N ASP A 184 7.68 -10.83 19.15
CA ASP A 184 7.19 -10.50 17.80
C ASP A 184 7.77 -9.17 17.31
N ARG A 185 7.79 -8.15 18.18
CA ARG A 185 8.43 -6.88 17.87
C ARG A 185 9.91 -7.05 17.52
N ARG A 186 10.64 -7.84 18.30
CA ARG A 186 12.06 -8.11 18.07
C ARG A 186 12.29 -8.84 16.76
N ILE A 187 11.43 -9.81 16.41
CA ILE A 187 11.48 -10.52 15.13
C ILE A 187 11.32 -9.53 13.97
N ILE A 188 10.32 -8.64 14.02
CA ILE A 188 10.09 -7.63 12.99
C ILE A 188 11.28 -6.68 12.86
N LEU A 189 11.81 -6.17 13.98
CA LEU A 189 12.96 -5.27 13.96
C LEU A 189 14.22 -5.94 13.40
N ASN A 190 14.48 -7.20 13.77
CA ASN A 190 15.57 -7.99 13.22
C ASN A 190 15.40 -8.23 11.71
N ARG A 191 14.17 -8.52 11.27
CA ARG A 191 13.87 -8.67 9.84
C ARG A 191 14.12 -7.38 9.07
N MET A 192 13.67 -6.24 9.60
CA MET A 192 13.92 -4.92 9.02
C MET A 192 15.42 -4.59 8.94
N ALA A 193 16.20 -4.94 9.97
CA ALA A 193 17.65 -4.74 9.96
C ALA A 193 18.33 -5.58 8.86
N LEU A 194 17.95 -6.85 8.74
CA LEU A 194 18.44 -7.74 7.68
C LEU A 194 18.10 -7.23 6.28
N LEU A 195 16.86 -6.75 6.07
CA LEU A 195 16.43 -6.20 4.78
C LEU A 195 17.22 -4.92 4.43
N LYS A 196 17.48 -4.04 5.41
CA LYS A 196 18.33 -2.85 5.21
C LYS A 196 19.75 -3.22 4.81
N GLN A 197 20.34 -4.22 5.45
CA GLN A 197 21.66 -4.73 5.10
C GLN A 197 21.69 -5.26 3.66
N ARG A 198 20.71 -6.09 3.27
CA ARG A 198 20.61 -6.60 1.91
C ARG A 198 20.48 -5.49 0.86
N LEU A 199 19.71 -4.44 1.15
CA LEU A 199 19.61 -3.28 0.25
C LEU A 199 20.95 -2.56 0.10
N ALA A 200 21.71 -2.37 1.18
CA ALA A 200 23.05 -1.76 1.13
C ALA A 200 24.03 -2.60 0.29
N GLU A 201 24.00 -3.93 0.41
CA GLU A 201 24.79 -4.84 -0.43
C GLU A 201 24.42 -4.71 -1.91
N ILE A 202 23.11 -4.70 -2.23
CA ILE A 202 22.61 -4.51 -3.60
C ILE A 202 23.04 -3.15 -4.17
N ASP A 203 22.99 -2.08 -3.38
CA ASP A 203 23.41 -0.75 -3.80
C ASP A 203 24.91 -0.68 -4.09
N THR A 204 25.72 -1.37 -3.28
CA THR A 204 27.16 -1.50 -3.52
C THR A 204 27.45 -2.24 -4.82
N GLN A 205 26.77 -3.36 -5.06
CA GLN A 205 26.88 -4.12 -6.31
C GLN A 205 26.47 -3.28 -7.53
N LYS A 206 25.32 -2.58 -7.45
CA LYS A 206 24.85 -1.68 -8.50
C LYS A 206 25.84 -0.53 -8.76
N SER A 207 26.43 0.03 -7.71
CA SER A 207 27.46 1.08 -7.83
C SER A 207 28.69 0.58 -8.60
N THR A 208 29.17 -0.63 -8.27
CA THR A 208 30.30 -1.26 -8.97
C THR A 208 29.97 -1.52 -10.44
N GLN A 209 28.81 -2.05 -10.75
CA GLN A 209 28.35 -2.26 -12.14
C GLN A 209 28.21 -0.96 -12.94
N ARG A 210 27.87 0.15 -12.27
CA ARG A 210 27.72 1.46 -12.91
C ARG A 210 29.03 2.15 -13.22
N LYS A 211 30.12 1.84 -12.50
CA LYS A 211 31.46 2.43 -12.73
C LYS A 211 31.95 2.22 -14.16
N ASN A 212 31.65 1.08 -14.77
CA ASN A 212 32.07 0.75 -16.14
C ASN A 212 31.25 1.44 -17.25
N ARG A 213 30.20 2.23 -16.91
CA ARG A 213 29.36 2.94 -17.89
C ARG A 213 29.77 4.40 -18.09
N GLY A 214 31.01 4.74 -17.87
CA GLY A 214 31.58 6.05 -17.50
C GLY A 214 31.33 7.26 -18.39
N ARG A 215 31.04 7.16 -19.70
CA ARG A 215 30.97 8.31 -20.62
C ARG A 215 29.63 8.55 -21.34
N LEU A 216 28.62 7.75 -21.05
CA LEU A 216 27.34 7.90 -21.72
C LEU A 216 26.47 8.95 -21.02
N ILE A 217 25.81 9.79 -21.79
CA ILE A 217 24.77 10.72 -21.28
C ILE A 217 23.65 9.86 -20.70
N ARG A 218 23.23 10.19 -19.49
CA ARG A 218 22.14 9.49 -18.79
C ARG A 218 20.94 10.42 -18.75
N VAL A 219 19.81 9.91 -19.24
CA VAL A 219 18.53 10.59 -19.21
C VAL A 219 17.58 9.78 -18.34
N ALA A 220 16.91 10.43 -17.40
CA ALA A 220 15.87 9.82 -16.57
C ALA A 220 14.50 10.31 -17.05
N LEU A 221 13.59 9.36 -17.34
CA LEU A 221 12.17 9.65 -17.57
C LEU A 221 11.47 9.64 -16.20
N VAL A 222 11.05 10.82 -15.78
CA VAL A 222 10.36 11.03 -14.50
C VAL A 222 8.95 11.55 -14.77
N GLY A 223 7.99 11.08 -13.99
CA GLY A 223 6.60 11.51 -14.10
C GLY A 223 5.69 10.59 -13.29
N TYR A 224 4.45 11.00 -13.13
CA TYR A 224 3.43 10.24 -12.40
C TYR A 224 3.15 8.87 -13.03
N THR A 225 2.45 8.01 -12.33
CA THR A 225 2.04 6.69 -12.87
C THR A 225 1.11 6.88 -14.07
N ASN A 226 1.18 5.96 -15.02
CA ASN A 226 0.33 5.92 -16.22
C ASN A 226 0.39 7.15 -17.16
N VAL A 227 1.46 7.96 -17.11
CA VAL A 227 1.68 9.09 -18.03
C VAL A 227 2.46 8.71 -19.30
N GLY A 228 2.62 7.42 -19.57
CA GLY A 228 3.25 6.93 -20.81
C GLY A 228 4.79 6.84 -20.78
N LYS A 229 5.46 6.86 -19.60
CA LYS A 229 6.92 6.74 -19.51
C LYS A 229 7.47 5.47 -20.16
N SER A 230 6.86 4.32 -19.90
CA SER A 230 7.27 3.03 -20.47
C SER A 230 7.01 2.96 -21.98
N THR A 231 5.91 3.55 -22.44
CA THR A 231 5.59 3.67 -23.88
C THR A 231 6.62 4.52 -24.58
N LEU A 232 6.98 5.68 -24.00
CA LEU A 232 8.02 6.55 -24.54
C LEU A 232 9.38 5.85 -24.57
N MET A 233 9.73 5.10 -23.52
CA MET A 233 10.97 4.31 -23.48
C MET A 233 10.99 3.25 -24.60
N ASN A 234 9.89 2.55 -24.85
CA ASN A 234 9.78 1.57 -25.93
C ASN A 234 9.99 2.20 -27.30
N LEU A 235 9.38 3.34 -27.54
CA LEU A 235 9.55 4.08 -28.80
C LEU A 235 11.01 4.51 -29.02
N LEU A 236 11.67 5.05 -27.99
CA LEU A 236 13.04 5.55 -28.07
C LEU A 236 14.07 4.44 -28.16
N ALA A 237 13.89 3.35 -27.40
CA ALA A 237 14.84 2.26 -27.33
C ALA A 237 14.60 1.14 -28.33
N LYS A 238 13.51 1.20 -29.11
CA LYS A 238 13.04 0.11 -30.00
C LYS A 238 13.04 -1.24 -29.25
N SER A 239 12.55 -1.21 -28.00
CA SER A 239 12.55 -2.37 -27.09
C SER A 239 11.15 -2.61 -26.56
N GLU A 240 10.87 -3.84 -26.17
CA GLU A 240 9.63 -4.23 -25.52
C GLU A 240 9.81 -4.18 -24.00
N VAL A 241 9.56 -3.03 -23.42
CA VAL A 241 9.38 -2.90 -21.95
C VAL A 241 7.89 -3.08 -21.67
N PHE A 242 7.56 -3.87 -20.67
CA PHE A 242 6.18 -4.06 -20.26
C PHE A 242 5.50 -2.72 -19.96
N ALA A 243 4.48 -2.40 -20.74
CA ALA A 243 3.67 -1.20 -20.59
C ALA A 243 2.20 -1.61 -20.62
N GLU A 244 1.50 -1.38 -19.53
CA GLU A 244 0.08 -1.70 -19.37
C GLU A 244 -0.64 -0.43 -18.88
N ASN A 245 -1.90 -0.26 -19.28
CA ASN A 245 -2.73 0.84 -18.80
C ASN A 245 -3.26 0.55 -17.40
N LYS A 246 -2.34 0.41 -16.44
CA LYS A 246 -2.61 0.22 -15.01
C LYS A 246 -1.66 1.06 -14.19
N LEU A 247 -2.11 1.49 -13.02
CA LEU A 247 -1.24 2.20 -12.08
C LEU A 247 -0.14 1.25 -11.58
N PHE A 248 1.09 1.78 -11.45
CA PHE A 248 2.26 1.02 -11.00
C PHE A 248 2.57 -0.25 -11.83
N ALA A 249 2.20 -0.27 -13.11
CA ALA A 249 2.50 -1.38 -14.01
C ALA A 249 3.99 -1.73 -14.05
N THR A 250 4.86 -0.73 -13.92
CA THR A 250 6.31 -0.88 -13.86
C THR A 250 6.82 -0.35 -12.52
N LEU A 251 7.19 -1.25 -11.60
CA LEU A 251 7.78 -0.90 -10.30
C LEU A 251 9.31 -0.87 -10.38
N ASP A 252 9.91 -1.83 -11.08
CA ASP A 252 11.35 -1.92 -11.25
C ASP A 252 11.88 -0.88 -12.24
N THR A 253 12.99 -0.22 -11.90
CA THR A 253 13.64 0.72 -12.82
C THR A 253 14.30 -0.05 -13.96
N THR A 254 13.88 0.24 -15.18
CA THR A 254 14.47 -0.32 -16.40
C THR A 254 15.47 0.67 -17.01
N VAL A 255 16.62 0.16 -17.48
CA VAL A 255 17.63 0.96 -18.18
C VAL A 255 17.79 0.40 -19.58
N ARG A 256 17.73 1.25 -20.57
CA ARG A 256 17.92 0.89 -21.98
C ARG A 256 18.92 1.82 -22.64
N LYS A 257 19.72 1.28 -23.56
CA LYS A 257 20.58 2.05 -24.43
C LYS A 257 19.75 2.57 -25.60
N VAL A 258 19.79 3.88 -25.79
CA VAL A 258 19.13 4.54 -26.92
C VAL A 258 20.20 5.02 -27.88
N ILE A 259 20.07 4.71 -29.16
CA ILE A 259 20.94 5.23 -30.23
C ILE A 259 20.12 6.26 -30.99
N ILE A 260 20.42 7.52 -30.77
CA ILE A 260 19.84 8.63 -31.53
C ILE A 260 20.78 8.89 -32.70
N ALA A 261 20.35 8.57 -33.90
CA ALA A 261 21.04 8.96 -35.12
C ALA A 261 20.88 10.48 -35.26
N VAL A 262 21.82 11.26 -34.78
CA VAL A 262 21.89 12.67 -35.05
C VAL A 262 22.49 12.80 -36.46
N SER A 263 21.65 13.12 -37.44
CA SER A 263 22.11 13.55 -38.73
C SER A 263 22.80 14.90 -38.53
N TYR A 264 24.14 14.90 -38.54
CA TYR A 264 24.91 16.15 -38.58
C TYR A 264 24.81 16.82 -39.95
N THR A 265 23.64 17.35 -40.27
CA THR A 265 23.51 18.31 -41.36
C THR A 265 23.24 19.68 -40.74
N HIS A 266 24.25 20.55 -40.82
CA HIS A 266 24.25 21.96 -40.49
C HIS A 266 24.36 22.40 -39.02
N LEU A 267 25.56 22.33 -38.50
CA LEU A 267 26.12 23.37 -37.65
C LEU A 267 27.55 23.62 -38.11
N ARG A 268 27.73 24.22 -39.31
CA ARG A 268 28.86 25.04 -39.57
C ARG A 268 28.51 26.43 -39.03
N ALA A 269 29.11 26.78 -37.91
CA ALA A 269 29.18 28.16 -37.49
C ALA A 269 29.90 28.95 -38.60
N HIS A 270 29.28 29.93 -39.16
CA HIS A 270 29.99 30.99 -39.85
C HIS A 270 30.65 31.86 -38.79
N GLU A 271 31.97 32.02 -38.93
CA GLU A 271 32.76 33.09 -38.34
C GLU A 271 32.21 34.47 -38.67
#